data_600e30ffa17a6759749b3173bc0e3e14
#
_entry.id   600e30ffa17a6759749b3173bc0e3e14
#
_cell.length_a   1.000
_cell.length_b   1.000
_cell.length_c   1.000
_cell.angle_alpha   90.00
_cell.angle_beta   90.00
_cell.angle_gamma   90.00
#
_symmetry.space_group_name_H-M   'P 1'
#
loop_
_entity.id
_entity.type
_entity.pdbx_description
1 polymer ?
#
loop_
_entity_poly.entity_id
_entity_poly.type
_entity_poly.pdbx_seq_one_letter_code
_entity_poly.pdbx_strand_id
1 'polypeptide(L)'
;MPYLLVLYYSRYGAVAKMAQYVARGIESADGVDVRIRTVPDVSTRCEACEEKIPPSGPPFATLDDVRGAIGIALGSPTRFGNMAAPLKHFIDSLSGLWFSGELVNKPAGVFSSTSSLHGGQETTLVSMMLPLIHLGMIIVGVPYTESDLSTTKTGGTPYGPTHMAGKDSKNPISDEEKRLCHALGKRLATLALKLTL
;
A
#
# COMPACT_ATOMS: atom_id res chain seq x y z
N MET A 1 13.84 -7.48 14.63
CA MET A 1 14.31 -6.46 13.68
C MET A 1 13.22 -5.43 13.46
N PRO A 2 13.55 -4.16 13.11
CA PRO A 2 12.55 -3.20 12.67
C PRO A 2 11.87 -3.73 11.41
N TYR A 3 10.61 -3.37 11.18
CA TYR A 3 9.89 -3.84 10.01
C TYR A 3 9.08 -2.74 9.35
N LEU A 4 8.90 -2.88 8.04
CA LEU A 4 7.92 -2.12 7.25
C LEU A 4 6.62 -2.91 7.12
N LEU A 5 5.52 -2.21 7.18
CA LEU A 5 4.20 -2.80 7.00
C LEU A 5 3.73 -2.57 5.55
N VAL A 6 3.39 -3.66 4.85
CA VAL A 6 2.64 -3.62 3.59
C VAL A 6 1.19 -3.90 3.93
N LEU A 7 0.38 -2.86 4.00
CA LEU A 7 -1.04 -2.93 4.35
C LEU A 7 -1.88 -2.71 3.08
N TYR A 8 -2.79 -3.65 2.79
CA TYR A 8 -3.60 -3.54 1.59
C TYR A 8 -5.00 -4.12 1.73
N TYR A 9 -5.89 -3.72 0.82
CA TYR A 9 -7.11 -4.41 0.47
C TYR A 9 -7.07 -4.83 -1.00
N SER A 10 -7.59 -6.01 -1.34
CA SER A 10 -7.61 -6.50 -2.72
C SER A 10 -8.89 -7.26 -3.02
N ARG A 11 -9.69 -6.79 -3.99
CA ARG A 11 -10.96 -7.44 -4.38
C ARG A 11 -10.74 -8.63 -5.33
N TYR A 12 -9.88 -8.46 -6.35
CA TYR A 12 -9.66 -9.43 -7.42
C TYR A 12 -8.22 -9.94 -7.51
N GLY A 13 -7.44 -9.74 -6.46
CA GLY A 13 -6.08 -10.27 -6.33
C GLY A 13 -4.97 -9.39 -6.92
N ALA A 14 -5.27 -8.38 -7.75
CA ALA A 14 -4.24 -7.54 -8.37
C ALA A 14 -3.40 -6.79 -7.32
N VAL A 15 -4.04 -6.07 -6.39
CA VAL A 15 -3.34 -5.34 -5.32
C VAL A 15 -2.56 -6.30 -4.41
N ALA A 16 -3.09 -7.52 -4.15
CA ALA A 16 -2.37 -8.54 -3.39
C ALA A 16 -1.07 -8.97 -4.09
N LYS A 17 -1.08 -9.14 -5.42
CA LYS A 17 0.13 -9.43 -6.20
C LYS A 17 1.11 -8.25 -6.17
N MET A 18 0.64 -7.02 -6.31
CA MET A 18 1.49 -5.83 -6.18
C MET A 18 2.14 -5.75 -4.80
N ALA A 19 1.39 -6.04 -3.73
CA ALA A 19 1.90 -6.07 -2.36
C ALA A 19 3.10 -7.02 -2.20
N GLN A 20 3.09 -8.19 -2.87
CA GLN A 20 4.21 -9.12 -2.88
C GLN A 20 5.46 -8.51 -3.56
N TYR A 21 5.29 -7.76 -4.65
CA TYR A 21 6.42 -7.10 -5.31
C TYR A 21 6.97 -5.93 -4.50
N VAL A 22 6.11 -5.17 -3.84
CA VAL A 22 6.53 -4.13 -2.88
C VAL A 22 7.31 -4.76 -1.73
N ALA A 23 6.81 -5.87 -1.17
CA ALA A 23 7.48 -6.60 -0.10
C ALA A 23 8.87 -7.09 -0.52
N ARG A 24 9.03 -7.66 -1.71
CA ARG A 24 10.35 -8.04 -2.25
C ARG A 24 11.30 -6.85 -2.39
N GLY A 25 10.77 -5.67 -2.71
CA GLY A 25 11.55 -4.43 -2.72
C GLY A 25 12.06 -4.05 -1.33
N ILE A 26 11.23 -4.20 -0.30
CA ILE A 26 11.62 -3.98 1.10
C ILE A 26 12.70 -4.99 1.52
N GLU A 27 12.47 -6.27 1.23
CA GLU A 27 13.40 -7.37 1.54
C GLU A 27 14.76 -7.22 0.85
N SER A 28 14.86 -6.43 -0.23
CA SER A 28 16.14 -6.15 -0.91
C SER A 28 17.04 -5.16 -0.15
N ALA A 29 16.57 -4.59 0.96
CA ALA A 29 17.35 -3.72 1.83
C ALA A 29 17.72 -4.47 3.11
N ASP A 30 19.02 -4.54 3.43
CA ASP A 30 19.50 -5.17 4.65
C ASP A 30 19.06 -4.40 5.91
N GLY A 31 18.74 -5.13 6.98
CA GLY A 31 18.46 -4.54 8.29
C GLY A 31 17.00 -4.20 8.57
N VAL A 32 16.06 -4.59 7.68
CA VAL A 32 14.63 -4.40 7.89
C VAL A 32 13.83 -5.64 7.45
N ASP A 33 12.85 -6.03 8.24
CA ASP A 33 11.88 -7.07 7.90
C ASP A 33 10.67 -6.48 7.18
N VAL A 34 9.83 -7.33 6.58
CA VAL A 34 8.54 -6.93 6.03
C VAL A 34 7.40 -7.71 6.70
N ARG A 35 6.32 -7.01 7.00
CA ARG A 35 5.05 -7.63 7.39
C ARG A 35 3.98 -7.30 6.37
N ILE A 36 3.34 -8.32 5.82
CA ILE A 36 2.21 -8.14 4.91
C ILE A 36 0.93 -8.38 5.69
N ARG A 37 -0.03 -7.44 5.59
CA ARG A 37 -1.35 -7.53 6.24
C ARG A 37 -2.44 -7.09 5.26
N THR A 38 -3.61 -7.67 5.44
CA THR A 38 -4.83 -7.24 4.74
C THR A 38 -5.86 -6.73 5.74
N VAL A 39 -6.99 -6.22 5.22
CA VAL A 39 -8.14 -5.80 6.02
C VAL A 39 -9.37 -6.60 5.61
N PRO A 40 -10.33 -6.87 6.53
CA PRO A 40 -11.55 -7.57 6.20
C PRO A 40 -12.45 -6.74 5.28
N ASP A 41 -13.36 -7.39 4.58
CA ASP A 41 -14.45 -6.73 3.87
C ASP A 41 -15.36 -5.99 4.86
N VAL A 42 -15.93 -4.86 4.41
CA VAL A 42 -16.97 -4.16 5.20
C VAL A 42 -18.31 -4.85 4.95
N SER A 43 -18.95 -5.31 6.02
CA SER A 43 -20.29 -5.91 5.99
C SER A 43 -21.37 -4.81 5.93
N THR A 44 -22.49 -5.10 5.28
CA THR A 44 -23.72 -4.29 5.35
C THR A 44 -24.53 -4.56 6.64
N ARG A 45 -24.14 -5.53 7.46
CA ARG A 45 -24.71 -5.83 8.76
C ARG A 45 -23.94 -5.12 9.85
N CYS A 46 -24.64 -4.65 10.89
CA CYS A 46 -24.04 -3.97 12.05
C CYS A 46 -23.33 -4.93 13.03
N GLU A 47 -23.37 -6.23 12.77
CA GLU A 47 -22.70 -7.25 13.59
C GLU A 47 -21.37 -7.65 12.96
N ALA A 48 -20.37 -7.96 13.78
CA ALA A 48 -19.10 -8.52 13.32
C ALA A 48 -19.34 -9.93 12.73
N CYS A 49 -19.32 -10.01 11.40
CA CYS A 49 -19.64 -11.25 10.67
C CYS A 49 -18.38 -11.96 10.13
N GLU A 50 -17.21 -11.34 10.26
CA GLU A 50 -15.96 -11.89 9.73
C GLU A 50 -15.23 -12.71 10.78
N GLU A 51 -14.64 -13.82 10.33
CA GLU A 51 -13.72 -14.59 11.16
C GLU A 51 -12.50 -13.73 11.50
N LYS A 52 -11.91 -13.95 12.69
CA LYS A 52 -10.71 -13.20 13.13
C LYS A 52 -9.48 -13.49 12.27
N ILE A 53 -9.48 -14.57 11.51
CA ILE A 53 -8.38 -15.00 10.63
C ILE A 53 -8.97 -15.17 9.23
N PRO A 54 -8.34 -14.57 8.18
CA PRO A 54 -8.83 -14.76 6.82
C PRO A 54 -8.66 -16.22 6.40
N PRO A 55 -9.58 -16.77 5.58
CA PRO A 55 -9.52 -18.16 5.11
C PRO A 55 -8.29 -18.43 4.22
N SER A 56 -7.71 -17.40 3.65
CA SER A 56 -6.50 -17.46 2.82
C SER A 56 -5.79 -16.11 2.79
N GLY A 57 -4.49 -16.13 2.48
CA GLY A 57 -3.66 -14.93 2.41
C GLY A 57 -3.07 -14.52 3.76
N PRO A 58 -2.53 -13.29 3.87
CA PRO A 58 -1.93 -12.80 5.09
C PRO A 58 -2.97 -12.53 6.18
N PRO A 59 -2.56 -12.54 7.47
CA PRO A 59 -3.43 -12.19 8.58
C PRO A 59 -4.04 -10.78 8.43
N PHE A 60 -5.17 -10.56 9.09
CA PHE A 60 -5.72 -9.21 9.22
C PHE A 60 -4.77 -8.30 10.01
N ALA A 61 -4.75 -7.04 9.63
CA ALA A 61 -3.96 -6.02 10.30
C ALA A 61 -4.53 -5.72 11.68
N THR A 62 -3.61 -5.50 12.62
CA THR A 62 -3.92 -4.99 13.97
C THR A 62 -3.34 -3.58 14.16
N LEU A 63 -3.81 -2.87 15.17
CA LEU A 63 -3.22 -1.57 15.54
C LEU A 63 -1.74 -1.72 15.95
N ASP A 64 -1.37 -2.85 16.54
CA ASP A 64 0.02 -3.12 16.94
C ASP A 64 0.93 -3.36 15.73
N ASP A 65 0.42 -3.93 14.63
CA ASP A 65 1.18 -4.03 13.39
C ASP A 65 1.52 -2.63 12.83
N VAL A 66 0.60 -1.67 12.94
CA VAL A 66 0.82 -0.29 12.50
C VAL A 66 1.75 0.45 13.47
N ARG A 67 1.51 0.33 14.78
CA ARG A 67 2.32 0.96 15.84
C ARG A 67 3.78 0.57 15.74
N GLY A 68 4.06 -0.71 15.62
CA GLY A 68 5.42 -1.26 15.61
C GLY A 68 6.16 -1.10 14.30
N ALA A 69 5.49 -0.76 13.20
CA ALA A 69 6.13 -0.55 11.90
C ALA A 69 6.98 0.72 11.90
N ILE A 70 8.15 0.68 11.26
CA ILE A 70 8.99 1.87 11.03
C ILE A 70 8.62 2.63 9.75
N GLY A 71 7.65 2.14 8.98
CA GLY A 71 7.08 2.76 7.78
C GLY A 71 6.00 1.87 7.17
N ILE A 72 5.20 2.42 6.24
CA ILE A 72 4.02 1.76 5.70
C ILE A 72 3.99 1.85 4.17
N ALA A 73 3.69 0.74 3.48
CA ALA A 73 3.23 0.73 2.11
C ALA A 73 1.73 0.41 2.11
N LEU A 74 0.90 1.35 1.65
CA LEU A 74 -0.56 1.26 1.67
C LEU A 74 -1.11 0.96 0.28
N GLY A 75 -1.90 -0.11 0.13
CA GLY A 75 -2.42 -0.56 -1.15
C GLY A 75 -3.94 -0.73 -1.19
N SER A 76 -4.57 -0.22 -2.25
CA SER A 76 -6.01 -0.35 -2.49
C SER A 76 -6.35 -0.43 -3.97
N PRO A 77 -7.36 -1.20 -4.39
CA PRO A 77 -7.97 -0.97 -5.70
C PRO A 77 -8.69 0.38 -5.70
N THR A 78 -8.79 1.00 -6.89
CA THR A 78 -9.61 2.22 -7.03
C THR A 78 -11.10 1.96 -6.77
N ARG A 79 -11.73 2.90 -6.14
CA ARG A 79 -13.20 3.04 -6.05
C ARG A 79 -13.54 4.50 -6.32
N PHE A 80 -13.90 4.78 -7.60
CA PHE A 80 -14.24 6.14 -8.05
C PHE A 80 -13.15 7.18 -7.73
N GLY A 81 -11.87 6.81 -7.98
CA GLY A 81 -10.71 7.68 -7.71
C GLY A 81 -10.27 7.74 -6.24
N ASN A 82 -10.80 6.88 -5.39
CA ASN A 82 -10.46 6.79 -3.98
C ASN A 82 -10.13 5.33 -3.58
N MET A 83 -9.66 5.13 -2.35
CA MET A 83 -9.44 3.79 -1.80
C MET A 83 -10.76 3.06 -1.54
N ALA A 84 -10.72 1.73 -1.47
CA ALA A 84 -11.87 0.92 -1.10
C ALA A 84 -12.26 1.12 0.38
N ALA A 85 -13.57 1.07 0.67
CA ALA A 85 -14.13 1.28 2.01
C ALA A 85 -13.49 0.41 3.11
N PRO A 86 -13.17 -0.88 2.89
CA PRO A 86 -12.50 -1.68 3.92
C PRO A 86 -11.18 -1.09 4.40
N LEU A 87 -10.36 -0.58 3.48
CA LEU A 87 -9.09 0.05 3.85
C LEU A 87 -9.31 1.37 4.58
N LYS A 88 -10.26 2.20 4.10
CA LYS A 88 -10.60 3.47 4.77
C LYS A 88 -11.15 3.23 6.18
N HIS A 89 -11.99 2.22 6.35
CA HIS A 89 -12.52 1.83 7.65
C HIS A 89 -11.40 1.46 8.65
N PHE A 90 -10.40 0.71 8.19
CA PHE A 90 -9.24 0.40 9.02
C PHE A 90 -8.44 1.67 9.37
N ILE A 91 -8.22 2.57 8.39
CA ILE A 91 -7.53 3.85 8.65
C ILE A 91 -8.28 4.69 9.69
N ASP A 92 -9.61 4.70 9.65
CA ASP A 92 -10.45 5.43 10.63
C ASP A 92 -10.26 4.91 12.06
N SER A 93 -9.86 3.65 12.24
CA SER A 93 -9.55 3.09 13.55
C SER A 93 -8.21 3.55 14.12
N LEU A 94 -7.35 4.23 13.34
CA LEU A 94 -6.03 4.69 13.77
C LEU A 94 -6.07 5.98 14.62
N SER A 95 -7.24 6.48 14.98
CA SER A 95 -7.39 7.74 15.73
C SER A 95 -6.57 7.80 17.03
N GLY A 96 -6.45 6.67 17.75
CA GLY A 96 -5.61 6.58 18.94
C GLY A 96 -4.12 6.79 18.66
N LEU A 97 -3.61 6.18 17.58
CA LEU A 97 -2.21 6.32 17.16
C LEU A 97 -1.91 7.72 16.63
N TRP A 98 -2.90 8.34 15.97
CA TRP A 98 -2.81 9.73 15.54
C TRP A 98 -2.70 10.67 16.75
N PHE A 99 -3.57 10.50 17.74
CA PHE A 99 -3.60 11.35 18.94
C PHE A 99 -2.30 11.25 19.75
N SER A 100 -1.70 10.05 19.84
CA SER A 100 -0.42 9.83 20.52
C SER A 100 0.81 10.22 19.68
N GLY A 101 0.64 10.55 18.39
CA GLY A 101 1.75 10.93 17.50
C GLY A 101 2.68 9.76 17.10
N GLU A 102 2.27 8.51 17.31
CA GLU A 102 3.11 7.33 17.10
C GLU A 102 3.51 7.08 15.62
N LEU A 103 2.84 7.74 14.66
CA LEU A 103 3.13 7.61 13.24
C LEU A 103 3.91 8.80 12.66
N VAL A 104 4.16 9.82 13.47
CA VAL A 104 4.87 11.04 13.02
C VAL A 104 6.28 10.68 12.54
N ASN A 105 6.66 11.26 11.37
CA ASN A 105 7.95 11.07 10.70
C ASN A 105 8.24 9.65 10.15
N LYS A 106 7.32 8.69 10.27
CA LYS A 106 7.47 7.40 9.60
C LYS A 106 7.20 7.57 8.09
N PRO A 107 8.04 6.99 7.19
CA PRO A 107 7.82 7.07 5.75
C PRO A 107 6.62 6.22 5.32
N ALA A 108 5.85 6.71 4.36
CA ALA A 108 4.71 6.02 3.78
C ALA A 108 4.68 6.14 2.26
N GLY A 109 4.41 5.03 1.58
CA GLY A 109 4.19 4.98 0.15
C GLY A 109 2.84 4.34 -0.17
N VAL A 110 2.33 4.60 -1.38
CA VAL A 110 1.00 4.11 -1.80
C VAL A 110 1.08 3.36 -3.13
N PHE A 111 0.18 2.39 -3.35
CA PHE A 111 0.07 1.66 -4.60
C PHE A 111 -1.38 1.26 -4.89
N SER A 112 -1.76 1.14 -6.18
CA SER A 112 -3.15 0.94 -6.57
C SER A 112 -3.31 0.06 -7.80
N SER A 113 -4.52 -0.42 -8.04
CA SER A 113 -4.91 -1.10 -9.26
C SER A 113 -6.24 -0.54 -9.77
N THR A 114 -6.34 -0.35 -11.10
CA THR A 114 -7.52 0.16 -11.79
C THR A 114 -7.92 -0.78 -12.93
N SER A 115 -9.14 -0.67 -13.45
CA SER A 115 -9.57 -1.45 -14.62
C SER A 115 -9.10 -0.84 -15.93
N SER A 116 -8.81 0.46 -15.98
CA SER A 116 -8.38 1.18 -17.18
C SER A 116 -7.27 2.16 -16.88
N LEU A 117 -6.51 2.55 -17.91
CA LEU A 117 -5.34 3.43 -17.79
C LEU A 117 -5.70 4.77 -17.12
N HIS A 118 -6.82 5.39 -17.53
CA HIS A 118 -7.30 6.66 -16.97
C HIS A 118 -8.42 6.47 -15.95
N GLY A 119 -8.54 5.28 -15.34
CA GLY A 119 -9.57 4.92 -14.38
C GLY A 119 -9.31 5.37 -12.95
N GLY A 120 -8.49 6.41 -12.74
CA GLY A 120 -8.18 6.97 -11.44
C GLY A 120 -6.90 6.42 -10.81
N GLN A 121 -5.89 6.07 -11.61
CA GLN A 121 -4.60 5.60 -11.08
C GLN A 121 -3.99 6.65 -10.15
N GLU A 122 -3.75 7.87 -10.65
CA GLU A 122 -3.12 8.95 -9.89
C GLU A 122 -4.02 9.48 -8.78
N THR A 123 -5.31 9.72 -9.09
CA THR A 123 -6.25 10.29 -8.11
C THR A 123 -6.44 9.38 -6.89
N THR A 124 -6.48 8.06 -7.09
CA THR A 124 -6.55 7.09 -5.99
C THR A 124 -5.32 7.21 -5.10
N LEU A 125 -4.12 7.24 -5.68
CA LEU A 125 -2.87 7.37 -4.93
C LEU A 125 -2.84 8.68 -4.15
N VAL A 126 -3.13 9.81 -4.80
CA VAL A 126 -3.15 11.13 -4.16
C VAL A 126 -4.18 11.19 -3.02
N SER A 127 -5.37 10.61 -3.23
CA SER A 127 -6.39 10.55 -2.17
C SER A 127 -5.95 9.70 -0.97
N MET A 128 -5.18 8.63 -1.20
CA MET A 128 -4.62 7.79 -0.14
C MET A 128 -3.51 8.50 0.65
N MET A 129 -2.79 9.44 0.03
CA MET A 129 -1.75 10.22 0.72
C MET A 129 -2.32 11.19 1.76
N LEU A 130 -3.53 11.71 1.54
CA LEU A 130 -4.12 12.70 2.44
C LEU A 130 -4.24 12.19 3.89
N PRO A 131 -4.86 11.03 4.18
CA PRO A 131 -4.91 10.52 5.54
C PRO A 131 -3.52 10.20 6.12
N LEU A 132 -2.55 9.78 5.31
CA LEU A 132 -1.18 9.53 5.76
C LEU A 132 -0.49 10.84 6.19
N ILE A 133 -0.71 11.94 5.46
CA ILE A 133 -0.23 13.27 5.85
C ILE A 133 -0.87 13.71 7.18
N HIS A 134 -2.18 13.51 7.35
CA HIS A 134 -2.86 13.81 8.62
C HIS A 134 -2.33 12.97 9.79
N LEU A 135 -1.85 11.76 9.53
CA LEU A 135 -1.18 10.91 10.53
C LEU A 135 0.27 11.35 10.82
N GLY A 136 0.76 12.43 10.16
CA GLY A 136 2.12 12.96 10.35
C GLY A 136 3.21 12.20 9.60
N MET A 137 2.83 11.33 8.65
CA MET A 137 3.79 10.50 7.91
C MET A 137 4.48 11.26 6.77
N ILE A 138 5.66 10.81 6.39
CA ILE A 138 6.45 11.37 5.26
C ILE A 138 6.09 10.59 4.00
N ILE A 139 5.51 11.27 3.02
CA ILE A 139 5.09 10.63 1.75
C ILE A 139 6.29 10.33 0.86
N VAL A 140 6.36 9.09 0.37
CA VAL A 140 7.41 8.58 -0.50
C VAL A 140 6.80 8.07 -1.80
N GLY A 141 7.18 8.69 -2.91
CA GLY A 141 6.81 8.27 -4.27
C GLY A 141 7.93 7.47 -4.96
N VAL A 142 7.78 7.28 -6.26
CA VAL A 142 8.77 6.66 -7.16
C VAL A 142 9.46 7.77 -7.97
N PRO A 143 10.80 7.90 -7.91
CA PRO A 143 11.51 8.96 -8.62
C PRO A 143 11.67 8.64 -10.10
N TYR A 144 11.79 9.66 -10.96
CA TYR A 144 12.03 9.50 -12.40
C TYR A 144 13.42 8.95 -12.76
N THR A 145 14.28 8.68 -11.78
CA THR A 145 15.46 7.84 -11.98
C THR A 145 15.11 6.38 -12.29
N GLU A 146 13.89 5.96 -11.98
CA GLU A 146 13.31 4.69 -12.44
C GLU A 146 12.79 4.91 -13.87
N SER A 147 13.56 4.46 -14.88
CA SER A 147 13.27 4.68 -16.31
C SER A 147 11.92 4.12 -16.76
N ASP A 148 11.40 3.11 -16.05
CA ASP A 148 10.10 2.52 -16.32
C ASP A 148 8.95 3.53 -16.22
N LEU A 149 9.06 4.59 -15.41
CA LEU A 149 8.06 5.67 -15.38
C LEU A 149 7.90 6.40 -16.72
N SER A 150 8.95 6.46 -17.52
CA SER A 150 8.95 7.11 -18.83
C SER A 150 8.59 6.17 -19.98
N THR A 151 8.64 4.86 -19.77
CA THR A 151 8.45 3.86 -20.84
C THR A 151 7.21 3.00 -20.70
N THR A 152 6.63 2.90 -19.49
CA THR A 152 5.43 2.11 -19.23
C THR A 152 4.26 2.52 -20.13
N LYS A 153 3.50 1.53 -20.57
CA LYS A 153 2.26 1.70 -21.34
C LYS A 153 1.01 1.21 -20.59
N THR A 154 1.21 0.82 -19.34
CA THR A 154 0.16 0.28 -18.47
C THR A 154 0.08 1.06 -17.16
N GLY A 155 0.50 0.49 -16.04
CA GLY A 155 0.55 1.18 -14.76
C GLY A 155 1.91 1.78 -14.46
N GLY A 156 1.98 2.58 -13.41
CA GLY A 156 3.19 3.24 -12.94
C GLY A 156 3.12 4.75 -12.97
N THR A 157 3.27 5.37 -11.82
CA THR A 157 3.22 6.82 -11.66
C THR A 157 4.30 7.28 -10.66
N PRO A 158 4.72 8.56 -10.66
CA PRO A 158 5.64 9.09 -9.65
C PRO A 158 5.02 9.13 -8.25
N TYR A 159 3.70 9.10 -8.14
CA TYR A 159 2.99 9.05 -6.85
C TYR A 159 3.06 7.66 -6.20
N GLY A 160 3.25 6.62 -7.01
CA GLY A 160 3.37 5.23 -6.58
C GLY A 160 3.09 4.25 -7.73
N PRO A 161 3.42 2.96 -7.56
CA PRO A 161 3.13 1.94 -8.55
C PRO A 161 1.63 1.75 -8.72
N THR A 162 1.21 1.54 -9.97
CA THR A 162 -0.17 1.20 -10.30
C THR A 162 -0.20 0.01 -11.25
N HIS A 163 -1.38 -0.63 -11.36
CA HIS A 163 -1.61 -1.73 -12.27
C HIS A 163 -2.90 -1.52 -13.06
N MET A 164 -2.84 -1.70 -14.37
CA MET A 164 -4.02 -1.71 -15.24
C MET A 164 -4.55 -3.13 -15.39
N ALA A 165 -5.50 -3.51 -14.52
CA ALA A 165 -6.04 -4.87 -14.44
C ALA A 165 -6.92 -5.27 -15.63
N GLY A 166 -7.39 -4.31 -16.44
CA GLY A 166 -8.31 -4.53 -17.53
C GLY A 166 -9.77 -4.67 -17.09
N LYS A 167 -10.69 -4.68 -18.06
CA LYS A 167 -12.15 -4.75 -17.82
C LYS A 167 -12.54 -5.99 -17.00
N ASP A 168 -11.89 -7.12 -17.25
CA ASP A 168 -12.18 -8.39 -16.60
C ASP A 168 -11.25 -8.66 -15.41
N SER A 169 -10.43 -7.70 -15.01
CA SER A 169 -9.43 -7.83 -13.94
C SER A 169 -8.45 -9.00 -14.16
N LYS A 170 -8.14 -9.33 -15.41
CA LYS A 170 -7.31 -10.48 -15.79
C LYS A 170 -5.94 -10.12 -16.37
N ASN A 171 -5.67 -8.86 -16.65
CA ASN A 171 -4.36 -8.47 -17.15
C ASN A 171 -3.27 -8.92 -16.17
N PRO A 172 -2.19 -9.50 -16.64
CA PRO A 172 -1.04 -9.78 -15.80
C PRO A 172 -0.36 -8.46 -15.37
N ILE A 173 0.28 -8.46 -14.22
CA ILE A 173 1.15 -7.34 -13.84
C ILE A 173 2.35 -7.36 -14.78
N SER A 174 2.59 -6.23 -15.49
CA SER A 174 3.70 -6.10 -16.43
C SER A 174 5.06 -6.09 -15.70
N ASP A 175 6.13 -6.27 -16.46
CA ASP A 175 7.47 -6.27 -15.86
C ASP A 175 7.88 -4.87 -15.38
N GLU A 176 7.46 -3.80 -16.06
CA GLU A 176 7.61 -2.43 -15.61
C GLU A 176 6.88 -2.19 -14.29
N GLU A 177 5.62 -2.60 -14.19
CA GLU A 177 4.83 -2.49 -12.96
C GLU A 177 5.46 -3.24 -11.78
N LYS A 178 6.03 -4.43 -12.02
CA LYS A 178 6.77 -5.21 -10.99
C LYS A 178 8.02 -4.47 -10.51
N ARG A 179 8.82 -3.92 -11.45
CA ARG A 179 10.03 -3.16 -11.10
C ARG A 179 9.70 -1.90 -10.33
N LEU A 180 8.63 -1.18 -10.71
CA LEU A 180 8.18 0.00 -9.98
C LEU A 180 7.68 -0.34 -8.56
N CYS A 181 6.96 -1.45 -8.38
CA CYS A 181 6.59 -1.94 -7.04
C CYS A 181 7.83 -2.24 -6.19
N HIS A 182 8.82 -2.92 -6.76
CA HIS A 182 10.09 -3.23 -6.10
C HIS A 182 10.84 -1.93 -5.74
N ALA A 183 10.91 -0.95 -6.66
CA ALA A 183 11.57 0.33 -6.44
C ALA A 183 10.94 1.10 -5.27
N LEU A 184 9.60 1.16 -5.17
CA LEU A 184 8.91 1.76 -4.02
C LEU A 184 9.30 1.08 -2.72
N GLY A 185 9.25 -0.25 -2.67
CA GLY A 185 9.58 -1.03 -1.48
C GLY A 185 11.02 -0.79 -1.00
N LYS A 186 11.99 -0.88 -1.92
CA LYS A 186 13.41 -0.62 -1.63
C LYS A 186 13.64 0.80 -1.13
N ARG A 187 13.00 1.80 -1.76
CA ARG A 187 13.12 3.21 -1.36
C ARG A 187 12.55 3.44 0.03
N LEU A 188 11.37 2.89 0.34
CA LEU A 188 10.77 2.95 1.67
C LEU A 188 11.69 2.36 2.73
N ALA A 189 12.25 1.17 2.49
CA ALA A 189 13.17 0.51 3.40
C ALA A 189 14.41 1.37 3.68
N THR A 190 15.03 1.88 2.61
CA THR A 190 16.22 2.74 2.72
C THR A 190 15.96 4.01 3.53
N LEU A 191 14.80 4.64 3.33
CA LEU A 191 14.44 5.86 4.07
C LEU A 191 14.08 5.57 5.52
N ALA A 192 13.29 4.50 5.76
CA ALA A 192 12.89 4.12 7.10
C ALA A 192 14.11 3.80 7.99
N LEU A 193 15.08 3.06 7.48
CA LEU A 193 16.32 2.76 8.19
C LEU A 193 17.13 4.02 8.53
N LYS A 194 17.19 5.01 7.61
CA LYS A 194 17.90 6.27 7.84
C LYS A 194 17.22 7.17 8.87
N LEU A 195 15.89 7.07 8.99
CA LEU A 195 15.11 7.90 9.92
C LEU A 195 14.99 7.26 11.32
N THR A 196 15.40 6.00 11.48
CA THR A 196 15.39 5.28 12.77
C THR A 196 16.73 5.38 13.50
N LEU A 197 17.76 5.95 12.85
CA LEU A 197 19.07 6.24 13.42
C LEU A 197 19.06 7.61 14.12
#